data_fae21e47931108c2c89e7d5981bb020d
#
_entry.id   fae21e47931108c2c89e7d5981bb020d
#
_cell.length_a   1.000
_cell.length_b   1.000
_cell.length_c   1.000
_cell.angle_alpha   90.00
_cell.angle_beta   90.00
_cell.angle_gamma   90.00
#
_symmetry.space_group_name_H-M   'P 1'
#
loop_
_entity.id
_entity.type
_entity.pdbx_description
1 polymer ?
#
loop_
_entity_poly.entity_id
_entity_poly.type
_entity_poly.pdbx_seq_one_letter_code
_entity_poly.pdbx_strand_id
1 'polypeptide(L)'
;MLYYLLYHVLQPYFSPLNVFRYITVRTVYASLTAMFLGLVFGPWLIRRLRELQIGQYIREEGPQGHQKKAGTPTMGGVLIVLSTAVPTLLWADLTNPFILLSLFALIGFAAIGFIDDYAKVSKQRNLGLTAKKKIYFQVLVSLVVGISLLVLVTHYAYSTQLMIPFLKRLHPDLVIHSLMNSAHLWPLAFLPFLAFVCVVIVGSSNAVNLTDGLDGLAIGCTVIAAGALTVLTYVSSNSRWATYLEIQYIPRVGELTVFCGALVGASLGFLWYNAHPAEIFMGDVGSLSLGGTLGTVAVIIKQEILLFFVGGIFVIEALSVILQVGSFKLRGKRIFRMAPIHHHFELLGWSESKVIVRFWIAALVFALFALTTLKLR
;
A
#
# COMPACT_ATOMS: atom_id res chain seq x y z
N MET A 1 6.95 6.06 -20.51
CA MET A 1 6.83 6.05 -21.99
C MET A 1 6.43 7.42 -22.54
N LEU A 2 5.27 7.97 -22.21
CA LEU A 2 4.86 9.33 -22.63
C LEU A 2 5.83 10.40 -22.13
N TYR A 3 6.30 10.31 -20.89
CA TYR A 3 7.33 11.20 -20.37
C TYR A 3 8.57 11.24 -21.28
N TYR A 4 9.09 10.08 -21.67
CA TYR A 4 10.24 10.00 -22.56
C TYR A 4 9.94 10.63 -23.93
N LEU A 5 8.80 10.30 -24.53
CA LEU A 5 8.39 10.85 -25.82
C LEU A 5 8.22 12.37 -25.78
N LEU A 6 7.48 12.88 -24.77
CA LEU A 6 7.15 14.32 -24.70
C LEU A 6 8.37 15.16 -24.31
N TYR A 7 9.16 14.71 -23.34
CA TYR A 7 10.27 15.50 -22.81
C TYR A 7 11.59 15.26 -23.55
N HIS A 8 11.97 14.00 -23.87
CA HIS A 8 13.27 13.73 -24.49
C HIS A 8 13.23 13.78 -26.02
N VAL A 9 12.11 13.44 -26.66
CA VAL A 9 12.00 13.37 -28.13
C VAL A 9 11.37 14.63 -28.72
N LEU A 10 10.23 15.08 -28.19
CA LEU A 10 9.43 16.16 -28.80
C LEU A 10 9.75 17.56 -28.23
N GLN A 11 10.25 17.68 -27.01
CA GLN A 11 10.58 18.97 -26.39
C GLN A 11 11.56 19.83 -27.20
N PRO A 12 12.60 19.27 -27.87
CA PRO A 12 13.49 20.07 -28.72
C PRO A 12 12.76 20.77 -29.87
N TYR A 13 11.65 20.20 -30.35
CA TYR A 13 10.84 20.74 -31.44
C TYR A 13 9.70 21.64 -30.95
N PHE A 14 9.22 21.43 -29.71
CA PHE A 14 8.11 22.17 -29.13
C PHE A 14 8.36 22.49 -27.66
N SER A 15 8.92 23.69 -27.42
CA SER A 15 9.39 24.17 -26.12
C SER A 15 8.37 24.05 -24.97
N PRO A 16 7.03 24.24 -25.13
CA PRO A 16 6.07 24.07 -24.04
C PRO A 16 6.08 22.69 -23.39
N LEU A 17 6.54 21.63 -24.08
CA LEU A 17 6.65 20.28 -23.52
C LEU A 17 7.71 20.17 -22.41
N ASN A 18 8.54 21.20 -22.19
CA ASN A 18 9.45 21.29 -21.05
C ASN A 18 8.73 21.17 -19.69
N VAL A 19 7.44 21.44 -19.63
CA VAL A 19 6.61 21.26 -18.43
C VAL A 19 6.66 19.84 -17.88
N PHE A 20 6.83 18.83 -18.73
CA PHE A 20 6.92 17.42 -18.32
C PHE A 20 8.24 17.04 -17.63
N ARG A 21 9.23 17.94 -17.60
CA ARG A 21 10.41 17.81 -16.74
C ARG A 21 10.05 17.79 -15.26
N TYR A 22 9.01 18.54 -14.87
CA TYR A 22 8.63 18.69 -13.47
C TYR A 22 7.89 17.45 -12.96
N ILE A 23 8.41 16.86 -11.87
CA ILE A 23 7.82 15.68 -11.20
C ILE A 23 6.39 15.99 -10.76
N THR A 24 6.12 17.18 -10.21
CA THR A 24 4.79 17.60 -9.75
C THR A 24 3.75 17.56 -10.87
N VAL A 25 4.10 18.04 -12.06
CA VAL A 25 3.22 18.01 -13.24
C VAL A 25 2.92 16.55 -13.62
N ARG A 26 3.96 15.73 -13.74
CA ARG A 26 3.78 14.29 -14.05
C ARG A 26 2.98 13.54 -13.01
N THR A 27 3.12 13.91 -11.73
CA THR A 27 2.32 13.34 -10.63
C THR A 27 0.83 13.63 -10.81
N VAL A 28 0.47 14.89 -11.13
CA VAL A 28 -0.91 15.27 -11.39
C VAL A 28 -1.48 14.53 -12.60
N TYR A 29 -0.72 14.50 -13.72
CA TYR A 29 -1.15 13.75 -14.91
C TYR A 29 -1.28 12.25 -14.65
N ALA A 30 -0.36 11.64 -13.89
CA ALA A 30 -0.44 10.25 -13.50
C ALA A 30 -1.70 9.97 -12.65
N SER A 31 -1.99 10.84 -11.67
CA SER A 31 -3.18 10.72 -10.83
C SER A 31 -4.48 10.86 -11.64
N LEU A 32 -4.57 11.88 -12.50
CA LEU A 32 -5.75 12.10 -13.34
C LEU A 32 -5.95 10.95 -14.35
N THR A 33 -4.86 10.48 -14.97
CA THR A 33 -4.93 9.35 -15.90
C THR A 33 -5.37 8.07 -15.18
N ALA A 34 -4.86 7.82 -13.98
CA ALA A 34 -5.23 6.68 -13.17
C ALA A 34 -6.72 6.71 -12.76
N MET A 35 -7.18 7.86 -12.28
CA MET A 35 -8.58 8.07 -11.93
C MET A 35 -9.49 7.89 -13.16
N PHE A 36 -9.12 8.49 -14.29
CA PHE A 36 -9.88 8.37 -15.54
C PHE A 36 -9.98 6.91 -16.01
N LEU A 37 -8.88 6.15 -15.97
CA LEU A 37 -8.90 4.72 -16.30
C LEU A 37 -9.83 3.95 -15.36
N GLY A 38 -9.77 4.21 -14.04
CA GLY A 38 -10.68 3.62 -13.06
C GLY A 38 -12.15 3.88 -13.40
N LEU A 39 -12.50 5.14 -13.68
CA LEU A 39 -13.86 5.55 -13.99
C LEU A 39 -14.38 4.96 -15.32
N VAL A 40 -13.54 4.93 -16.36
CA VAL A 40 -13.95 4.46 -17.70
C VAL A 40 -14.05 2.93 -17.75
N PHE A 41 -13.07 2.23 -17.19
CA PHE A 41 -13.03 0.77 -17.24
C PHE A 41 -13.82 0.09 -16.12
N GLY A 42 -14.18 0.83 -15.05
CA GLY A 42 -14.97 0.29 -13.93
C GLY A 42 -16.26 -0.38 -14.37
N PRO A 43 -17.17 0.27 -15.12
CA PRO A 43 -18.44 -0.33 -15.53
C PRO A 43 -18.26 -1.56 -16.42
N TRP A 44 -17.24 -1.57 -17.27
CA TRP A 44 -16.93 -2.73 -18.10
C TRP A 44 -16.46 -3.90 -17.24
N LEU A 45 -15.56 -3.67 -16.28
CA LEU A 45 -15.05 -4.71 -15.39
C LEU A 45 -16.17 -5.28 -14.51
N ILE A 46 -17.01 -4.41 -13.91
CA ILE A 46 -18.15 -4.83 -13.07
C ILE A 46 -19.08 -5.75 -13.86
N ARG A 47 -19.43 -5.40 -15.10
CA ARG A 47 -20.26 -6.26 -15.96
C ARG A 47 -19.59 -7.60 -16.22
N ARG A 48 -18.30 -7.58 -16.55
CA ARG A 48 -17.54 -8.80 -16.87
C ARG A 48 -17.44 -9.75 -15.68
N LEU A 49 -17.18 -9.20 -14.48
CA LEU A 49 -17.13 -10.02 -13.26
C LEU A 49 -18.49 -10.60 -12.88
N ARG A 50 -19.59 -9.87 -13.12
CA ARG A 50 -20.97 -10.39 -12.94
C ARG A 50 -21.30 -11.52 -13.93
N GLU A 51 -20.95 -11.37 -15.20
CA GLU A 51 -21.13 -12.40 -16.23
C GLU A 51 -20.38 -13.70 -15.88
N LEU A 52 -19.17 -13.56 -15.32
CA LEU A 52 -18.35 -14.69 -14.87
C LEU A 52 -18.80 -15.29 -13.53
N GLN A 53 -19.90 -14.78 -12.94
CA GLN A 53 -20.41 -15.18 -11.62
C GLN A 53 -19.34 -15.11 -10.50
N ILE A 54 -18.41 -14.16 -10.61
CA ILE A 54 -17.37 -13.91 -9.63
C ILE A 54 -17.96 -13.07 -8.49
N GLY A 55 -18.84 -13.66 -7.69
CA GLY A 55 -19.45 -13.03 -6.52
C GLY A 55 -18.76 -13.46 -5.21
N GLN A 56 -18.85 -12.59 -4.20
CA GLN A 56 -18.33 -12.94 -2.89
C GLN A 56 -19.24 -13.94 -2.18
N TYR A 57 -18.65 -15.01 -1.66
CA TYR A 57 -19.32 -15.92 -0.74
C TYR A 57 -19.26 -15.33 0.68
N ILE A 58 -20.42 -14.91 1.21
CA ILE A 58 -20.52 -14.28 2.52
C ILE A 58 -20.43 -15.36 3.60
N ARG A 59 -19.67 -15.10 4.67
CA ARG A 59 -19.62 -15.99 5.84
C ARG A 59 -20.93 -15.91 6.62
N GLU A 60 -21.48 -17.05 7.02
CA GLU A 60 -22.72 -17.14 7.79
C GLU A 60 -22.62 -16.47 9.17
N GLU A 61 -21.41 -16.37 9.73
CA GLU A 61 -21.12 -15.82 11.06
C GLU A 61 -20.99 -14.27 11.09
N GLY A 62 -21.17 -13.58 9.96
CA GLY A 62 -21.05 -12.12 9.84
C GLY A 62 -22.29 -11.35 10.30
N PRO A 63 -22.21 -10.01 10.47
CA PRO A 63 -23.35 -9.15 10.76
C PRO A 63 -24.46 -9.34 9.71
N GLN A 64 -25.75 -9.36 10.14
CA GLN A 64 -26.89 -9.63 9.26
C GLN A 64 -27.00 -8.65 8.06
N GLY A 65 -26.47 -7.42 8.18
CA GLY A 65 -26.42 -6.43 7.10
C GLY A 65 -25.61 -6.90 5.89
N HIS A 66 -24.60 -7.76 6.09
CA HIS A 66 -23.72 -8.25 5.02
C HIS A 66 -24.43 -9.26 4.08
N GLN A 67 -25.48 -9.93 4.54
CA GLN A 67 -26.24 -10.87 3.70
C GLN A 67 -26.90 -10.17 2.49
N LYS A 68 -27.23 -8.87 2.60
CA LYS A 68 -27.79 -8.08 1.50
C LYS A 68 -26.78 -7.80 0.38
N LYS A 69 -25.48 -7.99 0.62
CA LYS A 69 -24.37 -7.78 -0.32
C LYS A 69 -24.05 -9.03 -1.17
N ALA A 70 -24.84 -10.12 -0.99
CA ALA A 70 -24.70 -11.31 -1.83
C ALA A 70 -24.89 -10.98 -3.30
N GLY A 71 -23.95 -11.40 -4.15
CA GLY A 71 -23.98 -11.14 -5.60
C GLY A 71 -23.18 -9.90 -6.05
N THR A 72 -22.66 -9.07 -5.14
CA THR A 72 -21.69 -8.03 -5.52
C THR A 72 -20.40 -8.69 -6.00
N PRO A 73 -19.89 -8.34 -7.20
CA PRO A 73 -18.68 -8.93 -7.74
C PRO A 73 -17.45 -8.57 -6.87
N THR A 74 -16.53 -9.53 -6.75
CA THR A 74 -15.23 -9.37 -6.08
C THR A 74 -14.10 -9.34 -7.12
N MET A 75 -12.83 -9.24 -6.67
CA MET A 75 -11.62 -9.10 -7.51
C MET A 75 -11.51 -7.74 -8.23
N GLY A 76 -12.21 -6.71 -7.76
CA GLY A 76 -12.10 -5.34 -8.28
C GLY A 76 -10.71 -4.73 -8.16
N GLY A 77 -9.86 -5.30 -7.31
CA GLY A 77 -8.45 -4.92 -7.17
C GLY A 77 -7.66 -4.96 -8.48
N VAL A 78 -8.08 -5.77 -9.46
CA VAL A 78 -7.47 -5.76 -10.80
C VAL A 78 -7.56 -4.38 -11.43
N LEU A 79 -8.68 -3.66 -11.26
CA LEU A 79 -8.84 -2.30 -11.76
C LEU A 79 -7.84 -1.35 -11.09
N ILE A 80 -7.65 -1.45 -9.77
CA ILE A 80 -6.70 -0.62 -9.02
C ILE A 80 -5.28 -0.84 -9.54
N VAL A 81 -4.87 -2.11 -9.68
CA VAL A 81 -3.53 -2.48 -10.14
C VAL A 81 -3.26 -1.95 -11.54
N LEU A 82 -4.17 -2.16 -12.49
CA LEU A 82 -4.02 -1.68 -13.86
C LEU A 82 -4.05 -0.16 -13.93
N SER A 83 -4.98 0.48 -13.20
CA SER A 83 -5.08 1.95 -13.14
C SER A 83 -3.91 2.61 -12.41
N THR A 84 -3.12 1.87 -11.63
CA THR A 84 -1.85 2.36 -11.05
C THR A 84 -0.68 2.09 -11.98
N ALA A 85 -0.56 0.86 -12.49
CA ALA A 85 0.58 0.44 -13.28
C ALA A 85 0.66 1.18 -14.62
N VAL A 86 -0.44 1.29 -15.37
CA VAL A 86 -0.44 1.93 -16.71
C VAL A 86 -0.02 3.40 -16.63
N PRO A 87 -0.60 4.27 -15.79
CA PRO A 87 -0.14 5.66 -15.68
C PRO A 87 1.30 5.77 -15.18
N THR A 88 1.73 4.88 -14.29
CA THR A 88 3.14 4.85 -13.86
C THR A 88 4.07 4.57 -15.04
N LEU A 89 3.75 3.57 -15.88
CA LEU A 89 4.51 3.28 -17.10
C LEU A 89 4.50 4.42 -18.11
N LEU A 90 3.44 5.21 -18.17
CA LEU A 90 3.31 6.35 -19.07
C LEU A 90 4.12 7.56 -18.58
N TRP A 91 4.02 7.92 -17.29
CA TRP A 91 4.47 9.20 -16.76
C TRP A 91 5.75 9.16 -15.93
N ALA A 92 6.16 8.00 -15.37
CA ALA A 92 7.38 7.88 -14.60
C ALA A 92 8.61 7.64 -15.49
N ASP A 93 9.78 7.92 -14.91
CA ASP A 93 11.07 7.51 -15.49
C ASP A 93 11.31 6.03 -15.19
N LEU A 94 11.19 5.19 -16.20
CA LEU A 94 11.35 3.73 -16.10
C LEU A 94 12.80 3.28 -15.93
N THR A 95 13.78 4.18 -16.04
CA THR A 95 15.18 3.88 -15.71
C THR A 95 15.45 3.96 -14.21
N ASN A 96 14.44 4.37 -13.44
CA ASN A 96 14.55 4.51 -12.00
C ASN A 96 14.27 3.17 -11.30
N PRO A 97 15.24 2.62 -10.54
CA PRO A 97 15.08 1.33 -9.88
C PRO A 97 13.96 1.32 -8.83
N PHE A 98 13.68 2.44 -8.17
CA PHE A 98 12.62 2.53 -7.17
C PHE A 98 11.23 2.41 -7.80
N ILE A 99 11.03 2.91 -9.03
CA ILE A 99 9.80 2.70 -9.80
C ILE A 99 9.62 1.23 -10.15
N LEU A 100 10.68 0.57 -10.62
CA LEU A 100 10.61 -0.85 -10.97
C LEU A 100 10.32 -1.71 -9.73
N LEU A 101 10.93 -1.41 -8.58
CA LEU A 101 10.65 -2.11 -7.33
C LEU A 101 9.21 -1.91 -6.85
N SER A 102 8.68 -0.70 -6.96
CA SER A 102 7.30 -0.41 -6.55
C SER A 102 6.28 -1.09 -7.46
N LEU A 103 6.51 -1.11 -8.78
CA LEU A 103 5.70 -1.86 -9.73
C LEU A 103 5.81 -3.38 -9.49
N PHE A 104 7.01 -3.89 -9.21
CA PHE A 104 7.22 -5.30 -8.86
C PHE A 104 6.43 -5.67 -7.60
N ALA A 105 6.47 -4.87 -6.55
CA ALA A 105 5.70 -5.11 -5.33
C ALA A 105 4.19 -5.06 -5.61
N LEU A 106 3.69 -4.04 -6.31
CA LEU A 106 2.28 -3.91 -6.69
C LEU A 106 1.78 -5.16 -7.42
N ILE A 107 2.49 -5.59 -8.46
CA ILE A 107 2.11 -6.74 -9.28
C ILE A 107 2.31 -8.06 -8.51
N GLY A 108 3.39 -8.19 -7.76
CA GLY A 108 3.69 -9.39 -6.97
C GLY A 108 2.63 -9.67 -5.91
N PHE A 109 2.25 -8.66 -5.12
CA PHE A 109 1.17 -8.80 -4.14
C PHE A 109 -0.20 -8.95 -4.80
N ALA A 110 -0.45 -8.30 -5.93
CA ALA A 110 -1.67 -8.49 -6.71
C ALA A 110 -1.79 -9.94 -7.23
N ALA A 111 -0.71 -10.53 -7.70
CA ALA A 111 -0.70 -11.92 -8.16
C ALA A 111 -1.02 -12.90 -7.03
N ILE A 112 -0.49 -12.67 -5.81
CA ILE A 112 -0.83 -13.48 -4.64
C ILE A 112 -2.32 -13.38 -4.33
N GLY A 113 -2.86 -12.15 -4.31
CA GLY A 113 -4.29 -11.90 -4.08
C GLY A 113 -5.16 -12.51 -5.18
N PHE A 114 -4.74 -12.41 -6.43
CA PHE A 114 -5.46 -12.99 -7.56
C PHE A 114 -5.57 -14.52 -7.46
N ILE A 115 -4.47 -15.21 -7.12
CA ILE A 115 -4.47 -16.66 -6.91
C ILE A 115 -5.38 -17.02 -5.75
N ASP A 116 -5.39 -16.24 -4.66
CA ASP A 116 -6.25 -16.46 -3.50
C ASP A 116 -7.74 -16.31 -3.86
N ASP A 117 -8.10 -15.18 -4.48
CA ASP A 117 -9.49 -14.90 -4.87
C ASP A 117 -9.97 -15.86 -5.96
N TYR A 118 -9.14 -16.17 -6.95
CA TYR A 118 -9.48 -17.15 -7.99
C TYR A 118 -9.71 -18.56 -7.40
N ALA A 119 -8.91 -18.96 -6.41
CA ALA A 119 -9.09 -20.23 -5.74
C ALA A 119 -10.41 -20.30 -4.94
N LYS A 120 -10.86 -19.18 -4.34
CA LYS A 120 -12.17 -19.08 -3.66
C LYS A 120 -13.32 -19.22 -4.66
N VAL A 121 -13.26 -18.49 -5.77
CA VAL A 121 -14.29 -18.51 -6.82
C VAL A 121 -14.37 -19.86 -7.52
N SER A 122 -13.24 -20.40 -7.97
CA SER A 122 -13.15 -21.68 -8.70
C SER A 122 -13.66 -22.88 -7.86
N LYS A 123 -13.43 -22.86 -6.54
CA LYS A 123 -13.85 -23.97 -5.65
C LYS A 123 -15.20 -23.71 -4.99
N GLN A 124 -15.86 -22.58 -5.28
CA GLN A 124 -17.10 -22.16 -4.65
C GLN A 124 -17.06 -22.25 -3.10
N ARG A 125 -15.93 -21.88 -2.50
CA ARG A 125 -15.67 -21.98 -1.05
C ARG A 125 -15.01 -20.70 -0.56
N ASN A 126 -15.25 -20.37 0.71
CA ASN A 126 -14.58 -19.24 1.39
C ASN A 126 -13.07 -19.47 1.66
N LEU A 127 -12.53 -20.65 1.32
CA LEU A 127 -11.14 -21.03 1.55
C LEU A 127 -10.32 -20.87 0.27
N GLY A 128 -9.50 -19.82 0.22
CA GLY A 128 -8.48 -19.59 -0.80
C GLY A 128 -7.17 -20.33 -0.52
N LEU A 129 -6.06 -19.61 -0.62
CA LEU A 129 -4.74 -20.10 -0.22
C LEU A 129 -4.70 -20.33 1.30
N THR A 130 -3.96 -21.36 1.75
CA THR A 130 -3.68 -21.50 3.18
C THR A 130 -2.86 -20.31 3.68
N ALA A 131 -3.09 -19.88 4.94
CA ALA A 131 -2.38 -18.75 5.54
C ALA A 131 -0.85 -18.90 5.43
N LYS A 132 -0.32 -20.14 5.60
CA LYS A 132 1.12 -20.42 5.47
C LYS A 132 1.63 -20.15 4.05
N LYS A 133 0.91 -20.58 3.01
CA LYS A 133 1.29 -20.34 1.60
C LYS A 133 1.21 -18.86 1.26
N LYS A 134 0.16 -18.18 1.72
CA LYS A 134 -0.02 -16.73 1.51
C LYS A 134 1.16 -15.95 2.10
N ILE A 135 1.49 -16.17 3.37
CA ILE A 135 2.64 -15.52 4.03
C ILE A 135 3.96 -15.88 3.34
N TYR A 136 4.15 -17.13 2.93
CA TYR A 136 5.37 -17.55 2.24
C TYR A 136 5.61 -16.73 0.96
N PHE A 137 4.60 -16.58 0.09
CA PHE A 137 4.73 -15.79 -1.13
C PHE A 137 4.90 -14.30 -0.84
N GLN A 138 4.21 -13.76 0.17
CA GLN A 138 4.40 -12.36 0.61
C GLN A 138 5.84 -12.11 1.08
N VAL A 139 6.40 -13.01 1.87
CA VAL A 139 7.80 -12.95 2.32
C VAL A 139 8.76 -13.03 1.13
N LEU A 140 8.49 -13.91 0.15
CA LEU A 140 9.32 -14.03 -1.05
C LEU A 140 9.37 -12.70 -1.84
N VAL A 141 8.23 -12.08 -2.10
CA VAL A 141 8.17 -10.77 -2.78
C VAL A 141 8.90 -9.70 -1.96
N SER A 142 8.71 -9.67 -0.64
CA SER A 142 9.37 -8.71 0.26
C SER A 142 10.88 -8.91 0.31
N LEU A 143 11.37 -10.16 0.28
CA LEU A 143 12.80 -10.47 0.21
C LEU A 143 13.42 -9.97 -1.09
N VAL A 144 12.75 -10.14 -2.23
CA VAL A 144 13.25 -9.60 -3.50
C VAL A 144 13.40 -8.09 -3.41
N VAL A 145 12.40 -7.37 -2.84
CA VAL A 145 12.50 -5.93 -2.60
C VAL A 145 13.68 -5.61 -1.69
N GLY A 146 13.81 -6.29 -0.54
CA GLY A 146 14.88 -6.05 0.42
C GLY A 146 16.28 -6.31 -0.15
N ILE A 147 16.47 -7.41 -0.87
CA ILE A 147 17.75 -7.74 -1.53
C ILE A 147 18.08 -6.70 -2.60
N SER A 148 17.10 -6.27 -3.41
CA SER A 148 17.31 -5.24 -4.42
C SER A 148 17.71 -3.90 -3.79
N LEU A 149 17.15 -3.54 -2.62
CA LEU A 149 17.55 -2.35 -1.88
C LEU A 149 18.99 -2.49 -1.34
N LEU A 150 19.40 -3.66 -0.86
CA LEU A 150 20.79 -3.91 -0.46
C LEU A 150 21.78 -3.74 -1.62
N VAL A 151 21.41 -4.17 -2.83
CA VAL A 151 22.23 -3.91 -4.03
C VAL A 151 22.34 -2.40 -4.29
N LEU A 152 21.28 -1.62 -4.07
CA LEU A 152 21.34 -0.16 -4.21
C LEU A 152 22.19 0.52 -3.13
N VAL A 153 22.37 -0.10 -1.94
CA VAL A 153 23.31 0.39 -0.91
C VAL A 153 24.72 0.37 -1.44
N THR A 154 25.14 -0.69 -2.14
CA THR A 154 26.50 -0.79 -2.70
C THR A 154 26.82 0.29 -3.72
N HIS A 155 25.79 0.89 -4.35
CA HIS A 155 25.92 2.01 -5.28
C HIS A 155 25.66 3.38 -4.62
N TYR A 156 25.66 3.47 -3.28
CA TYR A 156 25.41 4.69 -2.50
C TYR A 156 24.05 5.38 -2.81
N ALA A 157 23.12 4.64 -3.37
CA ALA A 157 21.79 5.17 -3.72
C ALA A 157 20.76 4.96 -2.61
N TYR A 158 21.09 4.16 -1.57
CA TYR A 158 20.19 3.80 -0.47
C TYR A 158 20.98 3.61 0.84
N SER A 159 20.29 3.66 1.99
CA SER A 159 20.87 3.45 3.32
C SER A 159 20.08 2.40 4.11
N THR A 160 20.76 1.60 4.91
CA THR A 160 20.16 0.59 5.81
C THR A 160 19.82 1.14 7.20
N GLN A 161 20.20 2.38 7.50
CA GLN A 161 19.91 3.03 8.76
C GLN A 161 18.41 3.24 8.95
N LEU A 162 17.90 2.99 10.14
CA LEU A 162 16.51 3.21 10.52
C LEU A 162 16.30 4.66 10.97
N MET A 163 15.29 5.31 10.42
CA MET A 163 14.89 6.65 10.84
C MET A 163 13.80 6.57 11.90
N ILE A 164 14.13 6.97 13.14
CA ILE A 164 13.16 6.93 14.25
C ILE A 164 12.54 8.32 14.43
N PRO A 165 11.21 8.48 14.23
CA PRO A 165 10.52 9.72 14.52
C PRO A 165 10.80 10.18 15.95
N PHE A 166 10.94 11.49 16.17
CA PHE A 166 11.22 12.15 17.47
C PHE A 166 12.64 11.93 18.04
N LEU A 167 13.46 11.01 17.52
CA LEU A 167 14.82 10.72 18.01
C LEU A 167 15.87 11.07 16.96
N LYS A 168 16.14 12.38 16.77
CA LYS A 168 17.03 12.94 15.74
C LYS A 168 18.46 12.35 15.70
N ARG A 169 18.96 11.83 16.79
CA ARG A 169 20.36 11.34 16.92
C ARG A 169 20.47 9.83 16.86
N LEU A 170 19.34 9.11 16.86
CA LEU A 170 19.33 7.66 16.90
C LEU A 170 19.01 7.08 15.54
N HIS A 171 20.05 6.70 14.81
CA HIS A 171 19.94 6.05 13.50
C HIS A 171 20.60 4.67 13.54
N PRO A 172 19.97 3.66 14.21
CA PRO A 172 20.57 2.33 14.26
C PRO A 172 20.64 1.76 12.84
N ASP A 173 21.82 1.21 12.52
CA ASP A 173 21.99 0.47 11.29
C ASP A 173 21.47 -0.96 11.48
N LEU A 174 20.65 -1.40 10.54
CA LEU A 174 20.07 -2.75 10.55
C LEU A 174 21.06 -3.79 9.96
N VAL A 175 22.25 -3.39 9.57
CA VAL A 175 23.33 -4.29 9.12
C VAL A 175 24.35 -4.48 10.24
N ILE A 176 24.69 -5.74 10.53
CA ILE A 176 25.67 -6.09 11.55
C ILE A 176 27.08 -6.02 10.94
N HIS A 177 27.70 -4.84 10.94
CA HIS A 177 29.01 -4.60 10.30
C HIS A 177 30.12 -5.52 10.81
N SER A 178 30.07 -5.95 12.08
CA SER A 178 31.08 -6.88 12.65
C SER A 178 31.09 -8.23 11.95
N LEU A 179 30.00 -8.67 11.35
CA LEU A 179 29.92 -9.93 10.62
C LEU A 179 30.38 -9.79 9.15
N MET A 180 30.45 -8.59 8.60
CA MET A 180 30.82 -8.39 7.18
C MET A 180 32.27 -8.83 6.88
N ASN A 181 33.16 -8.77 7.88
CA ASN A 181 34.54 -9.18 7.72
C ASN A 181 34.79 -10.70 7.86
N SER A 182 33.74 -11.47 8.16
CA SER A 182 33.83 -12.93 8.32
C SER A 182 33.58 -13.64 7.01
N ALA A 183 34.51 -14.49 6.56
CA ALA A 183 34.44 -15.19 5.26
C ALA A 183 33.13 -16.01 5.05
N HIS A 184 32.53 -16.51 6.12
CA HIS A 184 31.36 -17.40 6.06
C HIS A 184 30.07 -16.78 6.66
N LEU A 185 30.18 -15.74 7.51
CA LEU A 185 29.06 -15.19 8.26
C LEU A 185 28.53 -13.87 7.66
N TRP A 186 29.17 -13.31 6.62
CA TRP A 186 28.78 -12.06 5.99
C TRP A 186 27.31 -12.02 5.53
N PRO A 187 26.67 -13.12 5.04
CA PRO A 187 25.26 -13.04 4.64
C PRO A 187 24.33 -12.80 5.83
N LEU A 188 24.73 -13.26 7.04
CA LEU A 188 23.97 -13.06 8.27
C LEU A 188 23.95 -11.59 8.71
N ALA A 189 24.95 -10.80 8.25
CA ALA A 189 25.02 -9.37 8.54
C ALA A 189 23.77 -8.61 8.06
N PHE A 190 23.15 -9.05 6.97
CA PHE A 190 21.97 -8.41 6.35
C PHE A 190 20.64 -8.94 6.87
N LEU A 191 20.66 -9.99 7.67
CA LEU A 191 19.42 -10.66 8.15
C LEU A 191 18.49 -9.73 8.93
N PRO A 192 18.97 -8.86 9.85
CA PRO A 192 18.07 -7.95 10.57
C PRO A 192 17.38 -6.96 9.63
N PHE A 193 18.09 -6.43 8.63
CA PHE A 193 17.49 -5.53 7.63
C PHE A 193 16.42 -6.26 6.81
N LEU A 194 16.72 -7.44 6.28
CA LEU A 194 15.78 -8.23 5.49
C LEU A 194 14.56 -8.65 6.30
N ALA A 195 14.76 -9.09 7.55
CA ALA A 195 13.66 -9.42 8.45
C ALA A 195 12.76 -8.21 8.73
N PHE A 196 13.35 -7.04 8.97
CA PHE A 196 12.61 -5.81 9.21
C PHE A 196 11.79 -5.39 7.97
N VAL A 197 12.41 -5.38 6.79
CA VAL A 197 11.71 -5.12 5.51
C VAL A 197 10.53 -6.06 5.31
N CYS A 198 10.73 -7.37 5.54
CA CYS A 198 9.65 -8.34 5.45
C CYS A 198 8.52 -8.05 6.45
N VAL A 199 8.85 -7.73 7.70
CA VAL A 199 7.83 -7.38 8.72
C VAL A 199 7.03 -6.16 8.30
N VAL A 200 7.67 -5.11 7.80
CA VAL A 200 6.98 -3.89 7.37
C VAL A 200 6.08 -4.17 6.17
N ILE A 201 6.58 -4.80 5.11
CA ILE A 201 5.82 -4.99 3.86
C ILE A 201 4.71 -6.03 4.06
N VAL A 202 5.00 -7.18 4.66
CA VAL A 202 4.00 -8.23 4.92
C VAL A 202 2.98 -7.76 5.95
N GLY A 203 3.44 -7.07 6.99
CA GLY A 203 2.56 -6.50 8.02
C GLY A 203 1.58 -5.48 7.43
N SER A 204 2.08 -4.54 6.61
CA SER A 204 1.27 -3.55 5.92
C SER A 204 0.26 -4.20 4.96
N SER A 205 0.71 -5.20 4.16
CA SER A 205 -0.15 -5.94 3.24
C SER A 205 -1.34 -6.60 3.97
N ASN A 206 -1.07 -7.29 5.06
CA ASN A 206 -2.12 -7.96 5.82
C ASN A 206 -2.98 -6.98 6.64
N ALA A 207 -2.43 -5.86 7.11
CA ALA A 207 -3.20 -4.85 7.83
C ALA A 207 -4.26 -4.18 6.93
N VAL A 208 -3.90 -3.84 5.68
CA VAL A 208 -4.87 -3.33 4.70
C VAL A 208 -5.92 -4.40 4.37
N ASN A 209 -5.50 -5.66 4.20
CA ASN A 209 -6.43 -6.76 3.93
C ASN A 209 -7.43 -6.99 5.08
N LEU A 210 -7.00 -6.87 6.34
CA LEU A 210 -7.90 -6.94 7.51
C LEU A 210 -8.88 -5.76 7.58
N THR A 211 -8.52 -4.61 7.04
CA THR A 211 -9.35 -3.40 7.03
C THR A 211 -10.42 -3.44 5.93
N ASP A 212 -10.26 -4.32 4.91
CA ASP A 212 -11.18 -4.45 3.78
C ASP A 212 -12.44 -5.27 4.15
N GLY A 213 -13.14 -4.83 5.19
CA GLY A 213 -14.37 -5.47 5.69
C GLY A 213 -15.65 -4.65 5.46
N LEU A 214 -15.54 -3.35 5.17
CA LEU A 214 -16.67 -2.46 4.89
C LEU A 214 -16.46 -1.70 3.57
N ASP A 215 -17.58 -1.38 2.90
CA ASP A 215 -17.60 -0.71 1.60
C ASP A 215 -16.84 0.62 1.63
N GLY A 216 -15.76 0.75 0.87
CA GLY A 216 -14.97 1.99 0.81
C GLY A 216 -14.03 2.25 1.99
N LEU A 217 -14.04 1.45 3.07
CA LEU A 217 -13.23 1.70 4.24
C LEU A 217 -11.72 1.62 3.92
N ALA A 218 -11.26 0.48 3.44
CA ALA A 218 -9.85 0.24 3.17
C ALA A 218 -9.31 1.16 2.06
N ILE A 219 -10.06 1.32 0.98
CA ILE A 219 -9.62 2.15 -0.15
C ILE A 219 -9.58 3.64 0.21
N GLY A 220 -10.56 4.16 0.99
CA GLY A 220 -10.55 5.55 1.45
C GLY A 220 -9.38 5.84 2.40
N CYS A 221 -9.09 4.94 3.35
CA CYS A 221 -7.89 5.04 4.19
C CYS A 221 -6.60 4.97 3.34
N THR A 222 -6.59 4.17 2.25
CA THR A 222 -5.46 4.07 1.32
C THR A 222 -5.24 5.38 0.56
N VAL A 223 -6.30 6.06 0.10
CA VAL A 223 -6.19 7.39 -0.54
C VAL A 223 -5.45 8.36 0.38
N ILE A 224 -5.81 8.39 1.66
CA ILE A 224 -5.20 9.28 2.65
C ILE A 224 -3.73 8.91 2.90
N ALA A 225 -3.44 7.62 3.11
CA ALA A 225 -2.08 7.14 3.36
C ALA A 225 -1.17 7.34 2.14
N ALA A 226 -1.63 7.00 0.93
CA ALA A 226 -0.90 7.21 -0.31
C ALA A 226 -0.68 8.71 -0.59
N GLY A 227 -1.65 9.56 -0.28
CA GLY A 227 -1.50 11.02 -0.35
C GLY A 227 -0.39 11.54 0.56
N ALA A 228 -0.33 11.09 1.82
CA ALA A 228 0.75 11.43 2.74
C ALA A 228 2.11 10.92 2.24
N LEU A 229 2.18 9.68 1.74
CA LEU A 229 3.40 9.14 1.14
C LEU A 229 3.82 9.91 -0.13
N THR A 230 2.88 10.43 -0.92
CA THR A 230 3.18 11.30 -2.08
C THR A 230 3.94 12.55 -1.64
N VAL A 231 3.50 13.18 -0.56
CA VAL A 231 4.21 14.35 0.02
C VAL A 231 5.58 13.94 0.54
N LEU A 232 5.67 12.84 1.29
CA LEU A 232 6.93 12.36 1.88
C LEU A 232 7.96 11.98 0.82
N THR A 233 7.56 11.31 -0.26
CA THR A 233 8.46 10.96 -1.38
C THR A 233 9.01 12.22 -2.07
N TYR A 234 8.16 13.20 -2.30
CA TYR A 234 8.58 14.48 -2.89
C TYR A 234 9.59 15.21 -2.02
N VAL A 235 9.32 15.32 -0.72
CA VAL A 235 10.18 16.02 0.22
C VAL A 235 11.52 15.29 0.40
N SER A 236 11.53 13.95 0.53
CA SER A 236 12.75 13.14 0.65
C SER A 236 13.64 13.21 -0.59
N SER A 237 13.09 13.57 -1.74
CA SER A 237 13.83 13.72 -3.00
C SER A 237 14.54 15.06 -3.18
N ASN A 238 14.19 16.04 -2.37
CA ASN A 238 14.73 17.40 -2.48
C ASN A 238 15.68 17.68 -1.33
N SER A 239 16.97 17.90 -1.63
CA SER A 239 17.99 18.09 -0.61
C SER A 239 17.69 19.26 0.33
N ARG A 240 17.15 20.39 -0.18
CA ARG A 240 16.80 21.56 0.65
C ARG A 240 15.68 21.23 1.65
N TRP A 241 14.61 20.61 1.17
CA TRP A 241 13.50 20.21 2.03
C TRP A 241 13.90 19.08 2.98
N ALA A 242 14.66 18.09 2.51
CA ALA A 242 15.15 17.00 3.35
C ALA A 242 16.03 17.54 4.49
N THR A 243 16.96 18.44 4.21
CA THR A 243 17.79 19.10 5.22
C THR A 243 16.96 19.98 6.16
N TYR A 244 16.01 20.77 5.64
CA TYR A 244 15.15 21.62 6.48
C TYR A 244 14.27 20.82 7.43
N LEU A 245 13.73 19.68 6.99
CA LEU A 245 12.86 18.81 7.77
C LEU A 245 13.62 17.74 8.55
N GLU A 246 14.96 17.70 8.39
CA GLU A 246 15.84 16.71 9.04
C GLU A 246 15.43 15.25 8.76
N ILE A 247 15.00 15.00 7.51
CA ILE A 247 14.73 13.65 7.00
C ILE A 247 15.85 13.21 6.07
N GLN A 248 15.93 11.91 5.84
CA GLN A 248 16.95 11.37 4.94
C GLN A 248 16.70 11.80 3.49
N TYR A 249 17.71 12.46 2.89
CA TYR A 249 17.73 12.71 1.46
C TYR A 249 18.07 11.42 0.71
N ILE A 250 17.23 11.03 -0.24
CA ILE A 250 17.44 9.86 -1.07
C ILE A 250 17.43 10.29 -2.54
N PRO A 251 18.58 10.22 -3.22
CA PRO A 251 18.66 10.61 -4.63
C PRO A 251 17.70 9.81 -5.49
N ARG A 252 17.09 10.47 -6.49
CA ARG A 252 16.17 9.87 -7.47
C ARG A 252 14.85 9.31 -6.91
N VAL A 253 14.61 9.35 -5.58
CA VAL A 253 13.36 8.83 -5.00
C VAL A 253 12.13 9.65 -5.41
N GLY A 254 12.33 10.87 -5.92
CA GLY A 254 11.26 11.75 -6.37
C GLY A 254 10.35 11.16 -7.44
N GLU A 255 10.83 10.23 -8.26
CA GLU A 255 9.98 9.55 -9.23
C GLU A 255 8.85 8.74 -8.56
N LEU A 256 9.06 8.26 -7.32
CA LEU A 256 7.99 7.61 -6.56
C LEU A 256 6.79 8.52 -6.29
N THR A 257 6.97 9.85 -6.33
CA THR A 257 5.85 10.79 -6.21
C THR A 257 4.85 10.58 -7.35
N VAL A 258 5.35 10.29 -8.58
CA VAL A 258 4.50 9.99 -9.74
C VAL A 258 3.74 8.67 -9.54
N PHE A 259 4.42 7.65 -9.03
CA PHE A 259 3.82 6.36 -8.71
C PHE A 259 2.76 6.48 -7.60
N CYS A 260 3.07 7.17 -6.50
CA CYS A 260 2.12 7.41 -5.40
C CYS A 260 0.92 8.25 -5.87
N GLY A 261 1.15 9.25 -6.75
CA GLY A 261 0.05 10.00 -7.38
C GLY A 261 -0.86 9.13 -8.24
N ALA A 262 -0.28 8.20 -9.03
CA ALA A 262 -1.06 7.21 -9.77
C ALA A 262 -1.87 6.30 -8.82
N LEU A 263 -1.28 5.88 -7.70
CA LEU A 263 -1.94 5.07 -6.69
C LEU A 263 -3.13 5.81 -6.05
N VAL A 264 -2.97 7.10 -5.73
CA VAL A 264 -4.07 7.96 -5.23
C VAL A 264 -5.18 8.07 -6.28
N GLY A 265 -4.84 8.36 -7.54
CA GLY A 265 -5.83 8.47 -8.61
C GLY A 265 -6.58 7.18 -8.87
N ALA A 266 -5.87 6.04 -8.92
CA ALA A 266 -6.48 4.71 -9.07
C ALA A 266 -7.41 4.36 -7.91
N SER A 267 -6.99 4.69 -6.69
CA SER A 267 -7.81 4.47 -5.48
C SER A 267 -9.07 5.32 -5.47
N LEU A 268 -9.00 6.59 -5.90
CA LEU A 268 -10.17 7.45 -6.05
C LEU A 268 -11.11 6.95 -7.16
N GLY A 269 -10.57 6.53 -8.30
CA GLY A 269 -11.37 5.97 -9.39
C GLY A 269 -12.07 4.66 -8.99
N PHE A 270 -11.43 3.82 -8.19
CA PHE A 270 -12.05 2.61 -7.64
C PHE A 270 -13.07 2.93 -6.54
N LEU A 271 -12.78 3.89 -5.66
CA LEU A 271 -13.68 4.31 -4.58
C LEU A 271 -15.04 4.77 -5.12
N TRP A 272 -15.09 5.31 -6.34
CA TRP A 272 -16.33 5.71 -6.99
C TRP A 272 -17.37 4.57 -7.05
N TYR A 273 -16.89 3.34 -7.28
CA TYR A 273 -17.75 2.14 -7.37
C TYR A 273 -17.78 1.32 -6.08
N ASN A 274 -16.79 1.51 -5.20
CA ASN A 274 -16.68 0.78 -3.95
C ASN A 274 -17.27 1.55 -2.75
N ALA A 275 -17.66 2.83 -2.93
CA ALA A 275 -18.35 3.60 -1.89
C ALA A 275 -19.69 2.95 -1.53
N HIS A 276 -20.06 3.04 -0.24
CA HIS A 276 -21.28 2.42 0.27
C HIS A 276 -22.57 3.00 -0.36
N PRO A 277 -23.49 2.19 -0.92
CA PRO A 277 -23.43 0.74 -1.09
C PRO A 277 -22.56 0.33 -2.30
N ALA A 278 -21.61 -0.59 -2.10
CA ALA A 278 -20.61 -0.94 -3.10
C ALA A 278 -21.20 -1.72 -4.30
N GLU A 279 -20.79 -1.32 -5.50
CA GLU A 279 -21.06 -2.03 -6.75
C GLU A 279 -20.04 -3.12 -7.08
N ILE A 280 -18.85 -3.04 -6.45
CA ILE A 280 -17.72 -3.97 -6.61
C ILE A 280 -16.88 -4.02 -5.34
N PHE A 281 -16.42 -5.22 -4.95
CA PHE A 281 -15.47 -5.41 -3.87
C PHE A 281 -14.04 -5.51 -4.37
N MET A 282 -13.10 -4.99 -3.57
CA MET A 282 -11.68 -4.97 -3.88
C MET A 282 -11.08 -6.38 -3.93
N GLY A 283 -11.41 -7.23 -2.97
CA GLY A 283 -10.84 -8.56 -2.79
C GLY A 283 -9.37 -8.55 -2.36
N ASP A 284 -8.80 -9.74 -2.25
CA ASP A 284 -7.40 -9.90 -1.85
C ASP A 284 -6.42 -9.36 -2.92
N VAL A 285 -6.83 -9.32 -4.19
CA VAL A 285 -6.06 -8.69 -5.28
C VAL A 285 -5.72 -7.25 -4.95
N GLY A 286 -6.72 -6.48 -4.55
CA GLY A 286 -6.56 -5.05 -4.25
C GLY A 286 -5.94 -4.81 -2.89
N SER A 287 -6.49 -5.41 -1.84
CA SER A 287 -6.07 -5.13 -0.47
C SER A 287 -4.62 -5.53 -0.18
N LEU A 288 -4.18 -6.70 -0.67
CA LEU A 288 -2.78 -7.12 -0.51
C LEU A 288 -1.82 -6.26 -1.31
N SER A 289 -2.18 -5.93 -2.57
CA SER A 289 -1.34 -5.11 -3.42
C SER A 289 -1.19 -3.69 -2.88
N LEU A 290 -2.26 -3.07 -2.42
CA LEU A 290 -2.23 -1.74 -1.82
C LEU A 290 -1.35 -1.71 -0.56
N GLY A 291 -1.59 -2.63 0.38
CA GLY A 291 -0.82 -2.67 1.62
C GLY A 291 0.66 -3.01 1.39
N GLY A 292 0.96 -4.00 0.53
CA GLY A 292 2.35 -4.34 0.16
C GLY A 292 3.07 -3.20 -0.53
N THR A 293 2.37 -2.44 -1.38
CA THR A 293 2.90 -1.26 -2.06
C THR A 293 3.17 -0.11 -1.09
N LEU A 294 2.23 0.22 -0.19
CA LEU A 294 2.44 1.25 0.84
C LEU A 294 3.64 0.91 1.71
N GLY A 295 3.77 -0.35 2.16
CA GLY A 295 4.93 -0.82 2.91
C GLY A 295 6.23 -0.70 2.13
N THR A 296 6.23 -1.07 0.84
CA THR A 296 7.41 -0.96 -0.04
C THR A 296 7.84 0.49 -0.22
N VAL A 297 6.91 1.40 -0.51
CA VAL A 297 7.22 2.84 -0.64
C VAL A 297 7.79 3.38 0.67
N ALA A 298 7.20 3.05 1.82
CA ALA A 298 7.67 3.51 3.12
C ALA A 298 9.11 3.02 3.41
N VAL A 299 9.43 1.77 3.08
CA VAL A 299 10.79 1.23 3.19
C VAL A 299 11.76 1.98 2.28
N ILE A 300 11.38 2.21 1.01
CA ILE A 300 12.26 2.93 0.05
C ILE A 300 12.58 4.34 0.54
N ILE A 301 11.60 5.07 1.10
CA ILE A 301 11.80 6.44 1.56
C ILE A 301 12.27 6.54 3.02
N LYS A 302 12.58 5.42 3.66
CA LYS A 302 13.04 5.36 5.06
C LYS A 302 12.03 5.95 6.06
N GLN A 303 10.76 5.70 5.82
CA GLN A 303 9.66 6.15 6.68
C GLN A 303 8.86 4.96 7.26
N GLU A 304 9.56 3.86 7.54
CA GLU A 304 8.96 2.59 7.98
C GLU A 304 8.20 2.76 9.31
N ILE A 305 8.82 3.46 10.27
CA ILE A 305 8.17 3.72 11.56
C ILE A 305 7.07 4.75 11.40
N LEU A 306 7.27 5.75 10.54
CA LEU A 306 6.24 6.75 10.29
C LEU A 306 4.98 6.15 9.65
N LEU A 307 5.13 5.04 8.92
CA LEU A 307 4.01 4.30 8.33
C LEU A 307 3.00 3.83 9.41
N PHE A 308 3.44 3.54 10.64
CA PHE A 308 2.53 3.23 11.74
C PHE A 308 1.55 4.36 12.04
N PHE A 309 1.98 5.60 11.86
CA PHE A 309 1.12 6.78 12.04
C PHE A 309 0.35 7.07 10.76
N VAL A 310 0.99 7.11 9.60
CA VAL A 310 0.31 7.34 8.31
C VAL A 310 -0.78 6.29 8.05
N GLY A 311 -0.50 5.03 8.38
CA GLY A 311 -1.42 3.91 8.28
C GLY A 311 -2.16 3.59 9.60
N GLY A 312 -2.35 4.56 10.49
CA GLY A 312 -2.82 4.34 11.87
C GLY A 312 -4.11 3.52 11.97
N ILE A 313 -5.06 3.70 11.05
CA ILE A 313 -6.28 2.88 11.00
C ILE A 313 -5.95 1.43 10.69
N PHE A 314 -5.10 1.14 9.70
CA PHE A 314 -4.69 -0.22 9.37
C PHE A 314 -4.00 -0.90 10.55
N VAL A 315 -3.18 -0.13 11.28
CA VAL A 315 -2.50 -0.61 12.50
C VAL A 315 -3.52 -0.94 13.60
N ILE A 316 -4.49 -0.08 13.87
CA ILE A 316 -5.54 -0.29 14.87
C ILE A 316 -6.37 -1.52 14.53
N GLU A 317 -6.75 -1.69 13.26
CA GLU A 317 -7.49 -2.86 12.78
C GLU A 317 -6.70 -4.15 13.02
N ALA A 318 -5.43 -4.19 12.59
CA ALA A 318 -4.57 -5.35 12.79
C ALA A 318 -4.31 -5.65 14.27
N LEU A 319 -4.03 -4.62 15.08
CA LEU A 319 -3.84 -4.79 16.53
C LEU A 319 -5.11 -5.30 17.21
N SER A 320 -6.29 -4.85 16.80
CA SER A 320 -7.55 -5.34 17.37
C SER A 320 -7.72 -6.84 17.18
N VAL A 321 -7.31 -7.38 16.01
CA VAL A 321 -7.34 -8.82 15.73
C VAL A 321 -6.30 -9.56 16.57
N ILE A 322 -5.06 -9.06 16.64
CA ILE A 322 -3.98 -9.65 17.43
C ILE A 322 -4.37 -9.73 18.90
N LEU A 323 -4.89 -8.64 19.47
CA LEU A 323 -5.33 -8.56 20.87
C LEU A 323 -6.52 -9.50 21.14
N GLN A 324 -7.50 -9.54 20.23
CA GLN A 324 -8.67 -10.43 20.35
C GLN A 324 -8.26 -11.89 20.35
N VAL A 325 -7.45 -12.30 19.37
CA VAL A 325 -6.98 -13.70 19.26
C VAL A 325 -6.07 -14.07 20.43
N GLY A 326 -5.17 -13.18 20.83
CA GLY A 326 -4.28 -13.38 21.97
C GLY A 326 -5.06 -13.55 23.27
N SER A 327 -6.02 -12.66 23.58
CA SER A 327 -6.86 -12.76 24.78
C SER A 327 -7.70 -14.03 24.79
N PHE A 328 -8.30 -14.39 23.64
CA PHE A 328 -9.11 -15.58 23.56
C PHE A 328 -8.29 -16.87 23.78
N LYS A 329 -7.08 -16.94 23.21
CA LYS A 329 -6.18 -18.09 23.41
C LYS A 329 -5.64 -18.20 24.84
N LEU A 330 -5.33 -17.04 25.49
CA LEU A 330 -4.71 -17.02 26.82
C LEU A 330 -5.73 -17.06 27.95
N ARG A 331 -6.90 -16.46 27.77
CA ARG A 331 -7.87 -16.22 28.85
C ARG A 331 -9.27 -16.80 28.58
N GLY A 332 -9.54 -17.30 27.35
CA GLY A 332 -10.88 -17.74 26.91
C GLY A 332 -11.90 -16.59 26.81
N LYS A 333 -11.46 -15.32 26.90
CA LYS A 333 -12.35 -14.14 26.90
C LYS A 333 -12.08 -13.21 25.71
N ARG A 334 -13.16 -12.68 25.14
CA ARG A 334 -13.09 -11.67 24.08
C ARG A 334 -12.88 -10.28 24.70
N ILE A 335 -12.03 -9.43 24.09
CA ILE A 335 -11.85 -8.01 24.44
C ILE A 335 -12.91 -7.17 23.73
N PHE A 336 -13.07 -7.39 22.41
CA PHE A 336 -14.04 -6.72 21.56
C PHE A 336 -15.23 -7.62 21.30
N ARG A 337 -16.40 -7.06 20.96
CA ARG A 337 -17.56 -7.85 20.53
C ARG A 337 -17.22 -8.68 19.31
N MET A 338 -16.48 -8.09 18.36
CA MET A 338 -15.93 -8.72 17.17
C MET A 338 -14.64 -8.01 16.77
N ALA A 339 -13.72 -8.69 16.09
CA ALA A 339 -12.53 -8.11 15.47
C ALA A 339 -12.50 -8.54 13.99
N PRO A 340 -12.01 -7.69 13.08
CA PRO A 340 -11.40 -6.36 13.29
C PRO A 340 -12.35 -5.33 13.91
N ILE A 341 -11.78 -4.18 14.40
CA ILE A 341 -12.52 -3.25 15.28
C ILE A 341 -13.70 -2.54 14.62
N HIS A 342 -13.73 -2.38 13.29
CA HIS A 342 -14.87 -1.83 12.58
C HIS A 342 -16.15 -2.63 12.86
N HIS A 343 -16.08 -3.96 12.91
CA HIS A 343 -17.23 -4.84 13.26
C HIS A 343 -17.69 -4.65 14.73
N HIS A 344 -16.77 -4.28 15.63
CA HIS A 344 -17.14 -3.95 17.01
C HIS A 344 -18.12 -2.77 17.04
N PHE A 345 -17.85 -1.71 16.24
CA PHE A 345 -18.71 -0.52 16.17
C PHE A 345 -20.04 -0.82 15.48
N GLU A 346 -20.09 -1.68 14.45
CA GLU A 346 -21.34 -2.14 13.85
C GLU A 346 -22.21 -2.86 14.90
N LEU A 347 -21.62 -3.77 15.69
CA LEU A 347 -22.30 -4.49 16.77
C LEU A 347 -22.69 -3.61 17.98
N LEU A 348 -22.14 -2.36 18.07
CA LEU A 348 -22.60 -1.33 18.96
C LEU A 348 -23.78 -0.53 18.40
N GLY A 349 -24.22 -0.82 17.16
CA GLY A 349 -25.37 -0.16 16.51
C GLY A 349 -25.02 1.05 15.66
N TRP A 350 -23.74 1.26 15.30
CA TRP A 350 -23.39 2.30 14.35
C TRP A 350 -23.73 1.83 12.91
N SER A 351 -24.28 2.73 12.10
CA SER A 351 -24.47 2.45 10.67
C SER A 351 -23.11 2.31 9.97
N GLU A 352 -23.04 1.47 8.95
CA GLU A 352 -21.81 1.24 8.17
C GLU A 352 -21.20 2.55 7.66
N SER A 353 -22.00 3.41 7.03
CA SER A 353 -21.56 4.73 6.56
C SER A 353 -20.95 5.61 7.66
N LYS A 354 -21.51 5.54 8.89
CA LYS A 354 -20.99 6.28 10.04
C LYS A 354 -19.62 5.75 10.50
N VAL A 355 -19.43 4.43 10.48
CA VAL A 355 -18.13 3.80 10.78
C VAL A 355 -17.12 4.26 9.75
N ILE A 356 -17.41 4.11 8.46
CA ILE A 356 -16.52 4.44 7.34
C ILE A 356 -16.04 5.89 7.42
N VAL A 357 -16.97 6.85 7.50
CA VAL A 357 -16.62 8.29 7.53
C VAL A 357 -15.78 8.65 8.75
N ARG A 358 -16.10 8.10 9.93
CA ARG A 358 -15.31 8.34 11.14
C ARG A 358 -13.90 7.77 11.06
N PHE A 359 -13.74 6.60 10.44
CA PHE A 359 -12.43 6.00 10.22
C PHE A 359 -11.61 6.80 9.20
N TRP A 360 -12.23 7.35 8.14
CA TRP A 360 -11.55 8.27 7.23
C TRP A 360 -11.09 9.55 7.93
N ILE A 361 -11.93 10.12 8.80
CA ILE A 361 -11.55 11.29 9.61
C ILE A 361 -10.36 10.93 10.51
N ALA A 362 -10.40 9.78 11.18
CA ALA A 362 -9.31 9.33 12.03
C ALA A 362 -8.03 9.04 11.20
N ALA A 363 -8.14 8.43 10.01
CA ALA A 363 -7.02 8.23 9.10
C ALA A 363 -6.38 9.57 8.70
N LEU A 364 -7.19 10.59 8.41
CA LEU A 364 -6.70 11.93 8.09
C LEU A 364 -5.98 12.56 9.28
N VAL A 365 -6.53 12.44 10.50
CA VAL A 365 -5.88 12.93 11.72
C VAL A 365 -4.53 12.23 11.93
N PHE A 366 -4.45 10.92 11.76
CA PHE A 366 -3.19 10.18 11.85
C PHE A 366 -2.18 10.61 10.79
N ALA A 367 -2.61 10.80 9.53
CA ALA A 367 -1.74 11.26 8.45
C ALA A 367 -1.22 12.69 8.72
N LEU A 368 -2.06 13.61 9.17
CA LEU A 368 -1.66 14.95 9.56
C LEU A 368 -0.70 14.93 10.75
N PHE A 369 -0.97 14.12 11.78
CA PHE A 369 -0.05 13.93 12.89
C PHE A 369 1.31 13.40 12.41
N ALA A 370 1.32 12.41 11.51
CA ALA A 370 2.56 11.92 10.93
C ALA A 370 3.35 13.03 10.23
N LEU A 371 2.69 13.90 9.46
CA LEU A 371 3.35 15.03 8.80
C LEU A 371 3.89 16.06 9.79
N THR A 372 3.25 16.27 10.97
CA THR A 372 3.80 17.19 11.99
C THR A 372 5.11 16.69 12.56
N THR A 373 5.32 15.35 12.61
CA THR A 373 6.57 14.76 13.11
C THR A 373 7.79 15.17 12.28
N LEU A 374 7.61 15.58 11.03
CA LEU A 374 8.70 16.00 10.14
C LEU A 374 9.52 17.15 10.72
N LYS A 375 8.91 18.04 11.52
CA LYS A 375 9.60 19.18 12.14
C LYS A 375 9.90 18.97 13.62
N LEU A 376 9.25 18.03 14.27
CA LEU A 376 9.44 17.73 15.69
C LEU A 376 10.60 16.75 15.98
N ARG A 377 11.42 16.50 14.98
CA ARG A 377 12.58 15.62 15.07
C ARG A 377 13.79 16.30 15.68
#